data_16159740402829bb9ffb440b5ba03c96
#
_entry.id   16159740402829bb9ffb440b5ba03c96
#
_cell.length_a   1.000
_cell.length_b   1.000
_cell.length_c   1.000
_cell.angle_alpha   90.00
_cell.angle_beta   90.00
_cell.angle_gamma   90.00
#
_symmetry.space_group_name_H-M   'P 1'
#
loop_
_entity.id
_entity.type
_entity.pdbx_description
1 polymer ?
#
loop_
_entity_poly.entity_id
_entity_poly.type
_entity_poly.pdbx_seq_one_letter_code
_entity_poly.pdbx_strand_id
1 'polypeptide(L)'
;MAGTLPIIARDWALFLDVDGTLLDFVSRPEAVIVPQSLRQTLAALSRALGGALAIVSGRSIADLDRLFAPLRLPVAGQHGAEARRGERICVFAPGSPALASILAPVYALREPTILIENKGLSAAIHYAEAGSERDALSELLPQAIARSDGAYQLLASHLAFDIVPHAVNKGRAVDWFMADAPFAGRVPVFIGDERTDEDGFAAALARGGHAINVGPRRSNIAPWHMPTPQDLRAWLDRSLATLEPSQ
;
A
#
# COMPACT_ATOMS: atom_id res chain seq x y z
N MET A 1 -9.84 18.39 -19.27
CA MET A 1 -8.44 18.40 -19.73
C MET A 1 -7.59 18.02 -18.54
N ALA A 2 -6.92 16.88 -18.56
CA ALA A 2 -5.94 16.53 -17.52
C ALA A 2 -4.76 17.51 -17.69
N GLY A 3 -4.58 18.42 -16.75
CA GLY A 3 -3.43 19.31 -16.70
C GLY A 3 -2.14 18.50 -16.57
N THR A 4 -0.99 19.15 -16.76
CA THR A 4 0.31 18.52 -16.50
C THR A 4 0.42 18.24 -15.00
N LEU A 5 0.82 17.00 -14.65
CA LEU A 5 1.03 16.61 -13.25
C LEU A 5 2.03 17.57 -12.61
N PRO A 6 1.69 18.19 -11.45
CA PRO A 6 2.59 19.12 -10.79
C PRO A 6 3.84 18.41 -10.28
N ILE A 7 4.93 19.15 -10.15
CA ILE A 7 6.17 18.69 -9.49
C ILE A 7 5.95 18.73 -7.98
N ILE A 8 6.60 17.82 -7.25
CA ILE A 8 6.51 17.74 -5.78
C ILE A 8 6.92 19.09 -5.16
N ALA A 9 6.04 19.64 -4.33
CA ALA A 9 6.30 20.85 -3.57
C ALA A 9 6.81 20.52 -2.16
N ARG A 10 7.56 21.44 -1.54
CA ARG A 10 8.18 21.22 -0.21
C ARG A 10 7.17 21.05 0.93
N ASP A 11 5.95 21.55 0.76
CA ASP A 11 4.84 21.44 1.71
C ASP A 11 3.99 20.17 1.50
N TRP A 12 4.40 19.27 0.61
CA TRP A 12 3.69 18.02 0.39
C TRP A 12 4.06 16.96 1.44
N ALA A 13 3.10 16.07 1.71
CA ALA A 13 3.27 14.81 2.43
C ALA A 13 2.99 13.66 1.46
N LEU A 14 3.99 12.85 1.16
CA LEU A 14 3.86 11.75 0.19
C LEU A 14 3.47 10.45 0.87
N PHE A 15 2.47 9.76 0.30
CA PHE A 15 2.03 8.43 0.67
C PHE A 15 2.13 7.54 -0.57
N LEU A 16 3.01 6.56 -0.53
CA LEU A 16 3.38 5.74 -1.68
C LEU A 16 3.03 4.29 -1.43
N ASP A 17 2.21 3.70 -2.30
CA ASP A 17 2.08 2.27 -2.37
C ASP A 17 3.31 1.64 -3.04
N VAL A 18 3.45 0.31 -2.99
CA VAL A 18 4.67 -0.41 -3.40
C VAL A 18 4.46 -1.24 -4.64
N ASP A 19 3.70 -2.32 -4.54
CA ASP A 19 3.56 -3.32 -5.59
C ASP A 19 2.60 -2.81 -6.67
N GLY A 20 3.04 -2.75 -7.92
CA GLY A 20 2.29 -2.12 -9.01
C GLY A 20 2.42 -0.60 -9.08
N THR A 21 2.95 0.05 -8.03
CA THR A 21 3.10 1.50 -7.89
C THR A 21 4.56 1.93 -7.97
N LEU A 22 5.36 1.73 -6.93
CA LEU A 22 6.80 2.01 -6.94
C LEU A 22 7.60 0.96 -7.70
N LEU A 23 7.14 -0.30 -7.63
CA LEU A 23 7.76 -1.48 -8.21
C LEU A 23 6.80 -2.14 -9.18
N ASP A 24 7.36 -2.73 -10.22
CA ASP A 24 6.59 -3.51 -11.17
C ASP A 24 6.03 -4.76 -10.44
N PHE A 25 4.79 -5.13 -10.79
CA PHE A 25 4.18 -6.31 -10.21
C PHE A 25 4.94 -7.57 -10.59
N VAL A 26 5.19 -8.43 -9.61
CA VAL A 26 5.76 -9.76 -9.83
C VAL A 26 4.88 -10.82 -9.18
N SER A 27 4.80 -12.00 -9.80
CA SER A 27 3.93 -13.09 -9.37
C SER A 27 4.33 -13.72 -8.01
N ARG A 28 5.54 -13.46 -7.54
CA ARG A 28 6.05 -13.95 -6.25
C ARG A 28 6.53 -12.78 -5.40
N PRO A 29 5.90 -12.49 -4.28
CA PRO A 29 6.27 -11.36 -3.41
C PRO A 29 7.73 -11.36 -2.96
N GLU A 30 8.34 -12.55 -2.80
CA GLU A 30 9.73 -12.70 -2.38
C GLU A 30 10.74 -12.35 -3.49
N ALA A 31 10.31 -12.37 -4.75
CA ALA A 31 11.17 -12.03 -5.89
C ALA A 31 11.31 -10.53 -6.15
N VAL A 32 10.57 -9.71 -5.41
CA VAL A 32 10.61 -8.24 -5.56
C VAL A 32 11.96 -7.70 -5.11
N ILE A 33 12.59 -6.91 -5.99
CA ILE A 33 13.85 -6.24 -5.71
C ILE A 33 13.65 -4.73 -5.86
N VAL A 34 13.98 -3.96 -4.82
CA VAL A 34 14.02 -2.50 -4.89
C VAL A 34 15.34 -2.08 -5.51
N PRO A 35 15.34 -1.36 -6.64
CA PRO A 35 16.56 -0.79 -7.22
C PRO A 35 17.28 0.13 -6.22
N GLN A 36 18.61 0.12 -6.21
CA GLN A 36 19.38 1.00 -5.34
C GLN A 36 19.10 2.49 -5.63
N SER A 37 18.93 2.85 -6.90
CA SER A 37 18.55 4.20 -7.30
C SER A 37 17.24 4.64 -6.66
N LEU A 38 16.21 3.79 -6.67
CA LEU A 38 14.93 4.11 -6.05
C LEU A 38 15.07 4.34 -4.54
N ARG A 39 15.85 3.49 -3.83
CA ARG A 39 16.13 3.73 -2.39
C ARG A 39 16.82 5.08 -2.17
N GLN A 40 17.76 5.45 -3.03
CA GLN A 40 18.46 6.75 -2.94
C GLN A 40 17.51 7.93 -3.19
N THR A 41 16.64 7.83 -4.22
CA THR A 41 15.62 8.84 -4.51
C THR A 41 14.65 9.01 -3.36
N LEU A 42 14.11 7.91 -2.79
CA LEU A 42 13.19 7.96 -1.66
C LEU A 42 13.85 8.54 -0.40
N ALA A 43 15.11 8.20 -0.14
CA ALA A 43 15.87 8.77 0.98
C ALA A 43 16.09 10.28 0.81
N ALA A 44 16.41 10.72 -0.40
CA ALA A 44 16.62 12.14 -0.71
C ALA A 44 15.29 12.92 -0.64
N LEU A 45 14.20 12.40 -1.21
CA LEU A 45 12.86 12.98 -1.11
C LEU A 45 12.39 13.09 0.34
N SER A 46 12.59 12.03 1.13
CA SER A 46 12.24 12.06 2.55
C SER A 46 12.97 13.19 3.29
N ARG A 47 14.27 13.38 3.03
CA ARG A 47 15.03 14.52 3.59
C ARG A 47 14.51 15.87 3.09
N ALA A 48 14.28 16.02 1.78
CA ALA A 48 13.80 17.26 1.18
C ALA A 48 12.42 17.68 1.69
N LEU A 49 11.58 16.70 2.05
CA LEU A 49 10.26 16.88 2.63
C LEU A 49 10.27 16.88 4.18
N GLY A 50 11.44 16.96 4.83
CA GLY A 50 11.55 16.98 6.29
C GLY A 50 10.99 15.72 6.97
N GLY A 51 11.04 14.56 6.29
CA GLY A 51 10.52 13.29 6.79
C GLY A 51 9.05 12.99 6.45
N ALA A 52 8.36 13.87 5.72
CA ALA A 52 6.95 13.68 5.36
C ALA A 52 6.77 12.81 4.11
N LEU A 53 7.36 11.62 4.11
CA LEU A 53 7.20 10.58 3.12
C LEU A 53 6.95 9.25 3.83
N ALA A 54 5.86 8.57 3.52
CA ALA A 54 5.49 7.28 4.09
C ALA A 54 5.17 6.25 2.99
N ILE A 55 5.52 5.00 3.25
CA ILE A 55 5.06 3.85 2.47
C ILE A 55 3.73 3.36 3.07
N VAL A 56 2.74 3.03 2.22
CA VAL A 56 1.43 2.51 2.64
C VAL A 56 1.08 1.30 1.78
N SER A 57 1.21 0.10 2.33
CA SER A 57 1.17 -1.14 1.54
C SER A 57 0.35 -2.25 2.20
N GLY A 58 -0.03 -3.26 1.42
CA GLY A 58 -0.56 -4.54 1.90
C GLY A 58 0.51 -5.45 2.53
N ARG A 59 1.80 -5.14 2.35
CA ARG A 59 2.91 -5.85 2.99
C ARG A 59 2.97 -5.55 4.49
N SER A 60 3.55 -6.46 5.28
CA SER A 60 3.83 -6.18 6.70
C SER A 60 4.95 -5.15 6.86
N ILE A 61 5.00 -4.46 8.01
CA ILE A 61 6.13 -3.55 8.33
C ILE A 61 7.46 -4.30 8.28
N ALA A 62 7.50 -5.54 8.77
CA ALA A 62 8.71 -6.37 8.75
C ALA A 62 9.20 -6.65 7.32
N ASP A 63 8.27 -6.90 6.38
CA ASP A 63 8.59 -7.11 4.97
C ASP A 63 9.06 -5.83 4.31
N LEU A 64 8.42 -4.70 4.60
CA LEU A 64 8.82 -3.39 4.09
C LEU A 64 10.22 -3.00 4.58
N ASP A 65 10.53 -3.24 5.85
CA ASP A 65 11.86 -2.99 6.40
C ASP A 65 12.93 -3.84 5.71
N ARG A 66 12.65 -5.13 5.45
CA ARG A 66 13.56 -6.01 4.72
C ARG A 66 13.73 -5.57 3.26
N LEU A 67 12.64 -5.21 2.60
CA LEU A 67 12.60 -4.84 1.19
C LEU A 67 13.38 -3.53 0.91
N PHE A 68 13.20 -2.54 1.77
CA PHE A 68 13.82 -1.23 1.60
C PHE A 68 15.18 -1.08 2.32
N ALA A 69 15.64 -2.11 3.04
CA ALA A 69 16.90 -2.04 3.78
C ALA A 69 18.07 -1.48 2.94
N PRO A 70 18.94 -0.62 3.51
CA PRO A 70 18.96 -0.14 4.90
C PRO A 70 18.08 1.10 5.16
N LEU A 71 17.28 1.54 4.18
CA LEU A 71 16.41 2.72 4.30
C LEU A 71 15.21 2.40 5.21
N ARG A 72 15.02 3.22 6.26
CA ARG A 72 13.92 3.09 7.21
C ARG A 72 13.01 4.31 7.14
N LEU A 73 11.89 4.15 6.45
CA LEU A 73 10.87 5.20 6.27
C LEU A 73 9.71 5.04 7.27
N PRO A 74 8.92 6.10 7.48
CA PRO A 74 7.56 5.94 7.97
C PRO A 74 6.78 4.95 7.11
N VAL A 75 6.07 4.01 7.72
CA VAL A 75 5.34 2.95 7.00
C VAL A 75 3.99 2.66 7.63
N ALA A 76 3.00 2.33 6.80
CA ALA A 76 1.80 1.61 7.18
C ALA A 76 1.74 0.29 6.42
N GLY A 77 1.62 -0.80 7.16
CA GLY A 77 1.57 -2.16 6.64
C GLY A 77 0.17 -2.77 6.75
N GLN A 78 0.01 -3.90 6.08
CA GLN A 78 -1.21 -4.72 6.11
C GLN A 78 -2.48 -3.90 5.85
N HIS A 79 -2.45 -3.08 4.77
CA HIS A 79 -3.52 -2.17 4.36
C HIS A 79 -3.90 -1.12 5.43
N GLY A 80 -2.98 -0.77 6.33
CA GLY A 80 -3.23 0.18 7.41
C GLY A 80 -3.63 -0.48 8.74
N ALA A 81 -3.43 -1.81 8.91
CA ALA A 81 -3.64 -2.46 10.19
C ALA A 81 -2.54 -2.14 11.21
N GLU A 82 -1.36 -1.79 10.73
CA GLU A 82 -0.22 -1.37 11.54
C GLU A 82 0.46 -0.16 10.90
N ALA A 83 1.04 0.72 11.71
CA ALA A 83 1.83 1.84 11.21
C ALA A 83 3.01 2.13 12.14
N ARG A 84 4.10 2.68 11.55
CA ARG A 84 5.28 3.13 12.28
C ARG A 84 5.73 4.50 11.77
N ARG A 85 6.05 5.38 12.71
CA ARG A 85 6.67 6.69 12.47
C ARG A 85 7.76 6.93 13.53
N GLY A 86 9.02 6.94 13.09
CA GLY A 86 10.15 6.88 14.02
C GLY A 86 10.10 5.61 14.86
N GLU A 87 10.18 5.76 16.18
CA GLU A 87 10.07 4.64 17.13
C GLU A 87 8.63 4.32 17.55
N ARG A 88 7.66 5.18 17.16
CA ARG A 88 6.25 4.95 17.50
C ARG A 88 5.65 3.92 16.55
N ILE A 89 5.18 2.81 17.10
CA ILE A 89 4.41 1.77 16.40
C ILE A 89 2.97 1.83 16.90
N CYS A 90 2.02 1.73 15.99
CA CYS A 90 0.60 1.65 16.26
C CYS A 90 0.01 0.42 15.56
N VAL A 91 -0.80 -0.35 16.26
CA VAL A 91 -1.61 -1.45 15.72
C VAL A 91 -3.06 -1.02 15.86
N PHE A 92 -3.75 -0.83 14.72
CA PHE A 92 -5.12 -0.29 14.70
C PHE A 92 -6.20 -1.36 14.87
N ALA A 93 -5.83 -2.60 14.58
CA ALA A 93 -6.71 -3.75 14.81
C ALA A 93 -5.84 -4.88 15.38
N PRO A 94 -5.97 -5.21 16.65
CA PRO A 94 -5.26 -6.34 17.24
C PRO A 94 -5.68 -7.63 16.52
N GLY A 95 -4.73 -8.55 16.40
CA GLY A 95 -5.00 -9.86 15.80
C GLY A 95 -6.15 -10.56 16.52
N SER A 96 -7.02 -11.19 15.75
CA SER A 96 -8.19 -11.91 16.26
C SER A 96 -8.05 -13.40 15.98
N PRO A 97 -8.46 -14.28 16.92
CA PRO A 97 -8.58 -15.72 16.67
C PRO A 97 -9.45 -16.06 15.45
N ALA A 98 -10.35 -15.16 15.06
CA ALA A 98 -11.19 -15.31 13.88
C ALA A 98 -10.37 -15.48 12.58
N LEU A 99 -9.19 -14.85 12.47
CA LEU A 99 -8.35 -15.03 11.27
C LEU A 99 -7.96 -16.49 11.07
N ALA A 100 -7.56 -17.18 12.12
CA ALA A 100 -7.24 -18.61 12.05
C ALA A 100 -8.44 -19.44 11.61
N SER A 101 -9.64 -19.11 12.11
CA SER A 101 -10.89 -19.78 11.74
C SER A 101 -11.28 -19.53 10.27
N ILE A 102 -11.01 -18.32 9.75
CA ILE A 102 -11.23 -17.99 8.33
C ILE A 102 -10.25 -18.76 7.43
N LEU A 103 -8.99 -18.90 7.85
CA LEU A 103 -7.96 -19.59 7.07
C LEU A 103 -8.09 -21.11 7.12
N ALA A 104 -8.68 -21.69 8.17
CA ALA A 104 -8.78 -23.13 8.35
C ALA A 104 -9.38 -23.88 7.15
N PRO A 105 -10.51 -23.46 6.55
CA PRO A 105 -11.06 -24.12 5.37
C PRO A 105 -10.17 -23.97 4.13
N VAL A 106 -9.38 -22.89 3.99
CA VAL A 106 -8.43 -22.73 2.89
C VAL A 106 -7.28 -23.72 3.02
N TYR A 107 -6.72 -23.88 4.23
CA TYR A 107 -5.70 -24.90 4.49
C TYR A 107 -6.21 -26.33 4.22
N ALA A 108 -7.52 -26.56 4.45
CA ALA A 108 -8.15 -27.85 4.22
C ALA A 108 -8.27 -28.22 2.74
N LEU A 109 -8.20 -27.27 1.81
CA LEU A 109 -8.20 -27.52 0.37
C LEU A 109 -6.97 -28.32 -0.06
N ARG A 110 -5.82 -28.15 0.63
CA ARG A 110 -4.52 -28.79 0.33
C ARG A 110 -4.10 -28.59 -1.14
N GLU A 111 -4.48 -27.46 -1.72
CA GLU A 111 -4.18 -27.10 -3.10
C GLU A 111 -2.77 -26.48 -3.18
N PRO A 112 -1.79 -27.12 -3.84
CA PRO A 112 -0.41 -26.65 -3.84
C PRO A 112 -0.20 -25.34 -4.63
N THR A 113 -1.16 -24.96 -5.46
CA THR A 113 -1.15 -23.70 -6.22
C THR A 113 -1.68 -22.52 -5.42
N ILE A 114 -2.25 -22.76 -4.23
CA ILE A 114 -2.69 -21.73 -3.30
C ILE A 114 -1.59 -21.47 -2.27
N LEU A 115 -1.04 -20.27 -2.29
CA LEU A 115 -0.08 -19.82 -1.28
C LEU A 115 -0.78 -18.92 -0.24
N ILE A 116 -0.77 -19.34 1.02
CA ILE A 116 -1.34 -18.57 2.14
C ILE A 116 -0.20 -17.85 2.85
N GLU A 117 -0.22 -16.52 2.81
CA GLU A 117 0.67 -15.63 3.55
C GLU A 117 -0.08 -15.09 4.77
N ASN A 118 0.14 -15.69 5.95
CA ASN A 118 -0.40 -15.19 7.20
C ASN A 118 0.53 -14.13 7.79
N LYS A 119 0.08 -12.86 7.80
CA LYS A 119 0.83 -11.69 8.27
C LYS A 119 0.53 -11.35 9.75
N GLY A 120 -0.26 -12.15 10.43
CA GLY A 120 -0.65 -12.00 11.83
C GLY A 120 -1.90 -11.15 12.04
N LEU A 121 -1.97 -9.94 11.52
CA LEU A 121 -3.16 -9.07 11.57
C LEU A 121 -4.08 -9.30 10.38
N SER A 122 -3.52 -9.66 9.24
CA SER A 122 -4.19 -9.93 7.97
C SER A 122 -3.61 -11.19 7.32
N ALA A 123 -4.18 -11.63 6.21
CA ALA A 123 -3.61 -12.69 5.38
C ALA A 123 -3.84 -12.41 3.91
N ALA A 124 -2.88 -12.79 3.06
CA ALA A 124 -3.06 -12.84 1.62
C ALA A 124 -3.15 -14.30 1.16
N ILE A 125 -4.05 -14.58 0.24
CA ILE A 125 -4.25 -15.90 -0.36
C ILE A 125 -4.00 -15.74 -1.85
N HIS A 126 -2.78 -16.12 -2.27
CA HIS A 126 -2.37 -16.05 -3.68
C HIS A 126 -2.81 -17.32 -4.41
N TYR A 127 -3.18 -17.14 -5.68
CA TYR A 127 -3.59 -18.23 -6.58
C TYR A 127 -3.02 -18.03 -7.98
N ALA A 128 -2.95 -19.12 -8.76
CA ALA A 128 -2.47 -19.06 -10.13
C ALA A 128 -3.48 -18.38 -11.07
N GLU A 129 -3.00 -17.58 -12.03
CA GLU A 129 -3.86 -16.84 -12.97
C GLU A 129 -4.75 -17.77 -13.84
N ALA A 130 -4.24 -18.95 -14.19
CA ALA A 130 -4.91 -19.89 -15.10
C ALA A 130 -5.67 -21.01 -14.37
N GLY A 131 -5.87 -20.92 -13.04
CA GLY A 131 -6.47 -21.98 -12.24
C GLY A 131 -7.95 -21.73 -11.91
N SER A 132 -8.64 -22.83 -11.51
CA SER A 132 -10.01 -22.78 -10.98
C SER A 132 -10.06 -22.33 -9.51
N GLU A 133 -8.91 -22.07 -8.90
CA GLU A 133 -8.75 -21.75 -7.48
C GLU A 133 -9.43 -20.43 -7.13
N ARG A 134 -9.40 -19.46 -8.06
CA ARG A 134 -10.06 -18.17 -7.88
C ARG A 134 -11.55 -18.33 -7.60
N ASP A 135 -12.24 -19.17 -8.38
CA ASP A 135 -13.69 -19.37 -8.26
C ASP A 135 -14.00 -20.09 -6.94
N ALA A 136 -13.25 -21.14 -6.62
CA ALA A 136 -13.38 -21.85 -5.35
C ALA A 136 -13.16 -20.93 -4.14
N LEU A 137 -12.12 -20.09 -4.17
CA LEU A 137 -11.84 -19.11 -3.13
C LEU A 137 -12.91 -18.01 -3.05
N SER A 138 -13.45 -17.57 -4.21
CA SER A 138 -14.52 -16.57 -4.27
C SER A 138 -15.81 -17.03 -3.61
N GLU A 139 -16.09 -18.33 -3.58
CA GLU A 139 -17.23 -18.91 -2.89
C GLU A 139 -16.93 -19.17 -1.41
N LEU A 140 -15.74 -19.69 -1.11
CA LEU A 140 -15.33 -20.13 0.23
C LEU A 140 -15.11 -18.95 1.18
N LEU A 141 -14.35 -17.95 0.73
CA LEU A 141 -13.87 -16.88 1.62
C LEU A 141 -15.00 -15.98 2.18
N PRO A 142 -16.00 -15.54 1.38
CA PRO A 142 -17.11 -14.77 1.92
C PRO A 142 -17.87 -15.53 3.02
N GLN A 143 -18.06 -16.84 2.87
CA GLN A 143 -18.74 -17.68 3.85
C GLN A 143 -17.90 -17.82 5.13
N ALA A 144 -16.57 -17.96 5.01
CA ALA A 144 -15.68 -18.05 6.15
C ALA A 144 -15.61 -16.70 6.90
N ILE A 145 -15.56 -15.58 6.19
CA ILE A 145 -15.55 -14.23 6.77
C ILE A 145 -16.87 -13.89 7.45
N ALA A 146 -18.02 -14.28 6.89
CA ALA A 146 -19.32 -14.05 7.51
C ALA A 146 -19.42 -14.62 8.94
N ARG A 147 -18.61 -15.63 9.26
CA ARG A 147 -18.53 -16.24 10.61
C ARG A 147 -17.62 -15.47 11.57
N SER A 148 -17.00 -14.38 11.12
CA SER A 148 -16.09 -13.54 11.94
C SER A 148 -16.79 -12.38 12.64
N ASP A 149 -18.13 -12.35 12.65
CA ASP A 149 -18.94 -11.28 13.25
C ASP A 149 -18.52 -9.86 12.80
N GLY A 150 -18.15 -9.73 11.51
CA GLY A 150 -17.73 -8.45 10.93
C GLY A 150 -16.30 -8.01 11.30
N ALA A 151 -15.51 -8.88 11.95
CA ALA A 151 -14.14 -8.54 12.32
C ALA A 151 -13.21 -8.36 11.11
N TYR A 152 -13.49 -9.08 10.02
CA TYR A 152 -12.67 -9.06 8.80
C TYR A 152 -13.50 -8.75 7.54
N GLN A 153 -12.83 -8.25 6.52
CA GLN A 153 -13.36 -8.05 5.17
C GLN A 153 -12.44 -8.71 4.14
N LEU A 154 -13.01 -8.99 2.95
CA LEU A 154 -12.31 -9.53 1.81
C LEU A 154 -12.01 -8.41 0.82
N LEU A 155 -10.76 -8.28 0.44
CA LEU A 155 -10.33 -7.41 -0.65
C LEU A 155 -9.78 -8.28 -1.77
N ALA A 156 -10.25 -8.05 -3.01
CA ALA A 156 -9.69 -8.68 -4.19
C ALA A 156 -8.57 -7.80 -4.73
N SER A 157 -7.37 -8.35 -4.79
CA SER A 157 -6.19 -7.75 -5.40
C SER A 157 -5.76 -8.53 -6.65
N HIS A 158 -4.67 -8.14 -7.28
CA HIS A 158 -4.14 -8.84 -8.44
C HIS A 158 -3.62 -10.23 -8.02
N LEU A 159 -4.21 -11.30 -8.54
CA LEU A 159 -3.88 -12.70 -8.24
C LEU A 159 -3.88 -13.08 -6.75
N ALA A 160 -4.60 -12.33 -5.92
CA ALA A 160 -4.76 -12.65 -4.51
C ALA A 160 -6.10 -12.19 -3.95
N PHE A 161 -6.48 -12.80 -2.83
CA PHE A 161 -7.50 -12.29 -1.92
C PHE A 161 -6.83 -11.89 -0.61
N ASP A 162 -7.03 -10.64 -0.18
CA ASP A 162 -6.57 -10.15 1.10
C ASP A 162 -7.70 -10.18 2.13
N ILE A 163 -7.47 -10.86 3.25
CA ILE A 163 -8.34 -10.88 4.41
C ILE A 163 -7.78 -9.86 5.40
N VAL A 164 -8.47 -8.73 5.54
CA VAL A 164 -8.00 -7.62 6.37
C VAL A 164 -9.03 -7.27 7.45
N PRO A 165 -8.61 -6.76 8.62
CA PRO A 165 -9.56 -6.29 9.62
C PRO A 165 -10.50 -5.24 9.03
N HIS A 166 -11.80 -5.35 9.30
CA HIS A 166 -12.82 -4.45 8.74
C HIS A 166 -12.61 -2.98 9.14
N ALA A 167 -12.00 -2.75 10.30
CA ALA A 167 -11.78 -1.41 10.84
C ALA A 167 -10.64 -0.62 10.19
N VAL A 168 -9.87 -1.20 9.25
CA VAL A 168 -8.67 -0.57 8.68
C VAL A 168 -8.73 -0.47 7.17
N ASN A 169 -8.10 0.56 6.63
CA ASN A 169 -7.84 0.77 5.22
C ASN A 169 -6.68 1.77 5.03
N LYS A 170 -6.21 1.95 3.80
CA LYS A 170 -5.09 2.86 3.50
C LYS A 170 -5.42 4.33 3.77
N GLY A 171 -6.70 4.73 3.71
CA GLY A 171 -7.13 6.09 4.06
C GLY A 171 -6.96 6.41 5.54
N ARG A 172 -7.30 5.48 6.43
CA ARG A 172 -7.05 5.65 7.88
C ARG A 172 -5.56 5.76 8.22
N ALA A 173 -4.71 5.08 7.46
CA ALA A 173 -3.27 5.25 7.61
C ALA A 173 -2.83 6.69 7.25
N VAL A 174 -3.35 7.25 6.16
CA VAL A 174 -3.13 8.68 5.80
C VAL A 174 -3.58 9.59 6.94
N ASP A 175 -4.78 9.37 7.48
CA ASP A 175 -5.33 10.16 8.57
C ASP A 175 -4.43 10.14 9.81
N TRP A 176 -3.92 8.96 10.16
CA TRP A 176 -3.02 8.80 11.30
C TRP A 176 -1.68 9.54 11.11
N PHE A 177 -1.10 9.48 9.90
CA PHE A 177 0.12 10.23 9.63
C PHE A 177 -0.13 11.73 9.67
N MET A 178 -1.21 12.20 9.04
CA MET A 178 -1.55 13.61 8.93
C MET A 178 -1.94 14.27 10.28
N ALA A 179 -2.18 13.47 11.32
CA ALA A 179 -2.48 13.99 12.65
C ALA A 179 -1.28 14.64 13.35
N ASP A 180 -0.06 14.28 13.01
CA ASP A 180 1.15 14.73 13.73
C ASP A 180 2.31 15.08 12.77
N ALA A 181 3.30 15.84 13.30
CA ALA A 181 4.55 16.10 12.59
C ALA A 181 5.27 14.78 12.20
N PRO A 182 5.96 14.74 11.06
CA PRO A 182 6.23 15.85 10.12
C PRO A 182 5.13 16.04 9.05
N PHE A 183 4.03 15.30 9.08
CA PHE A 183 2.98 15.29 8.07
C PHE A 183 1.91 16.37 8.30
N ALA A 184 1.62 16.69 9.55
CA ALA A 184 0.57 17.66 9.91
C ALA A 184 0.78 19.03 9.23
N GLY A 185 -0.32 19.59 8.72
CA GLY A 185 -0.34 20.89 8.04
C GLY A 185 0.19 20.88 6.60
N ARG A 186 0.57 19.71 6.06
CA ARG A 186 1.04 19.55 4.68
C ARG A 186 -0.09 19.16 3.73
N VAL A 187 0.16 19.28 2.43
CA VAL A 187 -0.73 18.83 1.38
C VAL A 187 -0.49 17.33 1.14
N PRO A 188 -1.43 16.43 1.49
CA PRO A 188 -1.23 15.00 1.29
C PRO A 188 -1.34 14.62 -0.18
N VAL A 189 -0.44 13.74 -0.61
CA VAL A 189 -0.44 13.18 -1.97
C VAL A 189 -0.38 11.67 -1.86
N PHE A 190 -1.42 10.99 -2.27
CA PHE A 190 -1.47 9.52 -2.29
C PHE A 190 -1.24 9.00 -3.70
N ILE A 191 -0.35 8.01 -3.86
CA ILE A 191 0.01 7.39 -5.13
C ILE A 191 -0.15 5.89 -5.00
N GLY A 192 -0.95 5.27 -5.88
CA GLY A 192 -1.30 3.86 -5.85
C GLY A 192 -1.86 3.34 -7.16
N ASP A 193 -2.05 2.03 -7.30
CA ASP A 193 -2.49 1.38 -8.54
C ASP A 193 -3.78 0.56 -8.39
N GLU A 194 -4.06 0.04 -7.18
CA GLU A 194 -5.14 -0.90 -6.94
C GLU A 194 -6.43 -0.26 -6.36
N ARG A 195 -7.47 -1.09 -6.26
CA ARG A 195 -8.75 -0.69 -5.62
C ARG A 195 -8.59 -0.39 -4.15
N THR A 196 -7.63 -1.01 -3.48
CA THR A 196 -7.31 -0.78 -2.08
C THR A 196 -6.72 0.61 -1.83
N ASP A 197 -6.23 1.29 -2.88
CA ASP A 197 -5.72 2.66 -2.82
C ASP A 197 -6.81 3.72 -2.90
N GLU A 198 -8.02 3.37 -3.34
CA GLU A 198 -9.12 4.34 -3.45
C GLU A 198 -9.43 5.02 -2.11
N ASP A 199 -9.32 4.30 -0.98
CA ASP A 199 -9.47 4.91 0.36
C ASP A 199 -8.35 5.92 0.65
N GLY A 200 -7.11 5.63 0.22
CA GLY A 200 -5.98 6.54 0.31
C GLY A 200 -6.15 7.78 -0.56
N PHE A 201 -6.64 7.60 -1.79
CA PHE A 201 -7.00 8.70 -2.69
C PHE A 201 -8.08 9.59 -2.07
N ALA A 202 -9.16 8.99 -1.56
CA ALA A 202 -10.26 9.72 -0.93
C ALA A 202 -9.77 10.53 0.28
N ALA A 203 -8.94 9.94 1.14
CA ALA A 203 -8.40 10.62 2.31
C ALA A 203 -7.49 11.81 1.95
N ALA A 204 -6.66 11.67 0.90
CA ALA A 204 -5.82 12.76 0.42
C ALA A 204 -6.67 13.89 -0.19
N LEU A 205 -7.62 13.55 -1.07
CA LEU A 205 -8.49 14.53 -1.72
C LEU A 205 -9.39 15.29 -0.72
N ALA A 206 -9.92 14.59 0.29
CA ALA A 206 -10.73 15.22 1.35
C ALA A 206 -9.98 16.29 2.15
N ARG A 207 -8.65 16.24 2.12
CA ARG A 207 -7.76 17.25 2.75
C ARG A 207 -7.24 18.30 1.78
N GLY A 208 -7.82 18.39 0.58
CA GLY A 208 -7.36 19.32 -0.46
C GLY A 208 -6.04 18.93 -1.10
N GLY A 209 -5.63 17.68 -0.95
CA GLY A 209 -4.41 17.13 -1.52
C GLY A 209 -4.61 16.55 -2.93
N HIS A 210 -3.74 15.63 -3.31
CA HIS A 210 -3.69 15.04 -4.64
C HIS A 210 -3.77 13.52 -4.57
N ALA A 211 -4.33 12.93 -5.64
CA ALA A 211 -4.37 11.49 -5.85
C ALA A 211 -3.85 11.16 -7.24
N ILE A 212 -2.91 10.22 -7.32
CA ILE A 212 -2.24 9.81 -8.56
C ILE A 212 -2.40 8.30 -8.70
N ASN A 213 -3.14 7.88 -9.70
CA ASN A 213 -3.27 6.48 -10.04
C ASN A 213 -2.14 6.04 -10.99
N VAL A 214 -1.52 4.90 -10.70
CA VAL A 214 -0.46 4.29 -11.54
C VAL A 214 -1.01 3.03 -12.22
N GLY A 215 -0.40 2.64 -13.35
CA GLY A 215 -0.70 1.38 -14.01
C GLY A 215 -1.91 1.41 -14.96
N PRO A 216 -2.29 0.23 -15.49
CA PRO A 216 -3.30 0.13 -16.55
C PRO A 216 -4.74 0.40 -16.05
N ARG A 217 -5.03 0.09 -14.79
CA ARG A 217 -6.33 0.38 -14.18
C ARG A 217 -6.49 1.89 -14.01
N ARG A 218 -7.68 2.39 -14.28
CA ARG A 218 -8.03 3.80 -14.01
C ARG A 218 -8.84 3.89 -12.73
N SER A 219 -8.43 4.77 -11.83
CA SER A 219 -9.24 5.17 -10.69
C SER A 219 -10.41 6.05 -11.15
N ASN A 220 -11.55 5.94 -10.46
CA ASN A 220 -12.70 6.81 -10.72
C ASN A 220 -12.59 8.16 -9.99
N ILE A 221 -11.70 8.28 -8.99
CA ILE A 221 -11.58 9.49 -8.17
C ILE A 221 -10.22 10.17 -8.28
N ALA A 222 -9.13 9.44 -8.60
CA ALA A 222 -7.81 10.04 -8.78
C ALA A 222 -7.77 10.89 -10.07
N PRO A 223 -7.58 12.23 -9.97
CA PRO A 223 -7.58 13.10 -11.13
C PRO A 223 -6.33 12.94 -12.00
N TRP A 224 -5.25 12.38 -11.45
CA TRP A 224 -3.99 12.20 -12.12
C TRP A 224 -3.72 10.72 -12.38
N HIS A 225 -3.03 10.46 -13.48
CA HIS A 225 -2.68 9.09 -13.88
C HIS A 225 -1.28 9.03 -14.49
N MET A 226 -0.54 8.00 -14.09
CA MET A 226 0.74 7.60 -14.70
C MET A 226 0.59 6.19 -15.30
N PRO A 227 1.07 5.96 -16.53
CA PRO A 227 0.86 4.66 -17.18
C PRO A 227 1.60 3.50 -16.51
N THR A 228 2.78 3.75 -15.94
CA THR A 228 3.65 2.69 -15.42
C THR A 228 4.39 3.11 -14.13
N PRO A 229 4.84 2.14 -13.31
CA PRO A 229 5.75 2.40 -12.20
C PRO A 229 7.06 3.09 -12.63
N GLN A 230 7.53 2.83 -13.85
CA GLN A 230 8.70 3.51 -14.41
C GLN A 230 8.46 5.01 -14.60
N ASP A 231 7.28 5.39 -15.10
CA ASP A 231 6.90 6.81 -15.25
C ASP A 231 6.84 7.52 -13.89
N LEU A 232 6.33 6.83 -12.87
CA LEU A 232 6.34 7.33 -11.49
C LEU A 232 7.77 7.55 -10.99
N ARG A 233 8.66 6.55 -11.11
CA ARG A 233 10.06 6.67 -10.68
C ARG A 233 10.76 7.84 -11.38
N ALA A 234 10.57 7.98 -12.69
CA ALA A 234 11.10 9.09 -13.44
C ALA A 234 10.54 10.47 -13.00
N TRP A 235 9.26 10.52 -12.59
CA TRP A 235 8.66 11.74 -12.05
C TRP A 235 9.19 12.07 -10.65
N LEU A 236 9.43 11.07 -9.80
CA LEU A 236 10.07 11.26 -8.49
C LEU A 236 11.48 11.83 -8.64
N ASP A 237 12.28 11.29 -9.57
CA ASP A 237 13.65 11.76 -9.85
C ASP A 237 13.65 13.22 -10.36
N ARG A 238 12.78 13.56 -11.32
CA ARG A 238 12.63 14.93 -11.82
C ARG A 238 12.18 15.89 -10.72
N SER A 239 11.27 15.48 -9.88
CA SER A 239 10.77 16.29 -8.76
C SER A 239 11.87 16.54 -7.73
N LEU A 240 12.67 15.51 -7.41
CA LEU A 240 13.81 15.66 -6.50
C LEU A 240 14.80 16.69 -7.01
N ALA A 241 15.14 16.66 -8.31
CA ALA A 241 16.06 17.63 -8.91
C ALA A 241 15.60 19.10 -8.76
N THR A 242 14.27 19.34 -8.67
CA THR A 242 13.74 20.70 -8.45
C THR A 242 13.68 21.10 -6.98
N LEU A 243 13.66 20.13 -6.07
CA LEU A 243 13.67 20.36 -4.62
C LEU A 243 15.08 20.63 -4.08
N GLU A 244 16.11 20.12 -4.76
CA GLU A 244 17.49 20.41 -4.39
C GLU A 244 17.83 21.85 -4.78
N PRO A 245 18.45 22.66 -3.90
CA PRO A 245 18.90 23.99 -4.28
C PRO A 245 19.92 23.87 -5.40
N SER A 246 19.77 24.68 -6.46
CA SER A 246 20.82 24.85 -7.48
C SER A 246 22.12 25.24 -6.78
N GLN A 247 23.17 24.42 -6.95
CA GLN A 247 24.50 24.72 -6.44
C GLN A 247 25.08 25.95 -7.12
#